data_7c8ca9a4dfe2ca7c62ed32b5df98c182
#
_entry.id   7c8ca9a4dfe2ca7c62ed32b5df98c182
#
_cell.length_a   1.000
_cell.length_b   1.000
_cell.length_c   1.000
_cell.angle_alpha   90.00
_cell.angle_beta   90.00
_cell.angle_gamma   90.00
#
_symmetry.space_group_name_H-M   'P 1'
#
loop_
_entity.id
_entity.type
_entity.pdbx_description
1 polymer ?
#
loop_
_entity_poly.entity_id
_entity_poly.type
_entity_poly.pdbx_seq_one_letter_code
_entity_poly.pdbx_strand_id
1 'polypeptide(L)'
;ISVTSQTDGTSTVTASINNSSLRQNVSFVADVRTAKIASLEVTRDNSVADGAMANTLRVKVTDAFGNALNGQTVSVMADNGATVAPTVITEPDGTVEISVTSQTAGVSAVTATINSSSQSQNVTFIADVSTAKIADLVVIKDGSEADGSTANTLRGKVTDAFGNTLAGQTVSLLRGNGATPAPTVITWPDGTAQSRGTSETRGISTGTATINNSTLCMNETF
;
A
#
# COMPACT_ATOMS: atom_id res chain seq x y z
N ILE A 1 8.90 -4.14 -56.35
CA ILE A 1 7.75 -3.70 -55.55
C ILE A 1 8.25 -3.46 -54.13
N SER A 2 7.95 -2.30 -53.58
CA SER A 2 8.28 -1.94 -52.21
C SER A 2 7.01 -2.04 -51.37
N VAL A 3 7.09 -2.64 -50.19
CA VAL A 3 5.97 -2.80 -49.25
C VAL A 3 6.37 -2.21 -47.92
N THR A 4 5.51 -1.40 -47.33
CA THR A 4 5.70 -0.78 -46.02
C THR A 4 4.52 -1.08 -45.10
N SER A 5 4.74 -1.10 -43.78
CA SER A 5 3.69 -1.31 -42.77
C SER A 5 3.99 -0.54 -41.48
N GLN A 6 2.95 -0.11 -40.80
CA GLN A 6 2.98 0.38 -39.42
C GLN A 6 2.55 -0.70 -38.43
N THR A 7 2.10 -1.85 -38.91
CA THR A 7 1.69 -3.01 -38.10
C THR A 7 2.70 -4.10 -38.28
N ASP A 8 3.19 -4.67 -37.19
CA ASP A 8 4.05 -5.84 -37.20
C ASP A 8 3.25 -7.10 -37.60
N GLY A 9 3.98 -8.14 -37.96
CA GLY A 9 3.39 -9.40 -38.39
C GLY A 9 3.67 -9.73 -39.85
N THR A 10 2.96 -10.70 -40.40
CA THR A 10 3.15 -11.20 -41.74
C THR A 10 2.09 -10.65 -42.69
N SER A 11 2.54 -10.05 -43.78
CA SER A 11 1.69 -9.60 -44.88
C SER A 11 1.92 -10.49 -46.10
N THR A 12 0.84 -10.88 -46.79
CA THR A 12 0.91 -11.63 -48.04
C THR A 12 0.83 -10.66 -49.22
N VAL A 13 1.85 -10.63 -50.04
CA VAL A 13 1.90 -9.87 -51.29
C VAL A 13 1.50 -10.78 -52.44
N THR A 14 0.52 -10.37 -53.21
CA THR A 14 0.02 -11.13 -54.36
C THR A 14 0.31 -10.34 -55.66
N ALA A 15 0.99 -10.97 -56.60
CA ALA A 15 1.14 -10.45 -57.92
C ALA A 15 0.26 -11.25 -58.89
N SER A 16 -0.54 -10.56 -59.70
CA SER A 16 -1.47 -11.22 -60.62
C SER A 16 -1.35 -10.61 -62.03
N ILE A 17 -1.42 -11.48 -63.02
CA ILE A 17 -1.56 -11.10 -64.42
C ILE A 17 -2.51 -12.10 -65.11
N ASN A 18 -3.49 -11.63 -65.83
CA ASN A 18 -4.55 -12.46 -66.42
C ASN A 18 -5.19 -13.39 -65.35
N ASN A 19 -5.17 -14.71 -65.59
CA ASN A 19 -5.67 -15.71 -64.64
C ASN A 19 -4.53 -16.35 -63.80
N SER A 20 -3.32 -15.79 -63.82
CA SER A 20 -2.16 -16.28 -63.07
C SER A 20 -1.86 -15.36 -61.89
N SER A 21 -1.65 -15.94 -60.74
CA SER A 21 -1.22 -15.21 -59.53
C SER A 21 -0.21 -15.98 -58.71
N LEU A 22 0.74 -15.25 -58.12
CA LEU A 22 1.72 -15.75 -57.17
C LEU A 22 1.64 -14.93 -55.88
N ARG A 23 1.90 -15.60 -54.78
CA ARG A 23 1.89 -15.02 -53.46
C ARG A 23 3.22 -15.21 -52.76
N GLN A 24 3.63 -14.20 -52.01
CA GLN A 24 4.81 -14.25 -51.16
C GLN A 24 4.54 -13.53 -49.86
N ASN A 25 4.99 -14.12 -48.76
CA ASN A 25 4.88 -13.50 -47.44
C ASN A 25 6.09 -12.64 -47.17
N VAL A 26 5.84 -11.46 -46.58
CA VAL A 26 6.83 -10.55 -46.00
C VAL A 26 6.48 -10.28 -44.54
N SER A 27 7.49 -10.20 -43.67
CA SER A 27 7.27 -9.96 -42.25
C SER A 27 7.77 -8.58 -41.86
N PHE A 28 7.01 -7.92 -41.03
CA PHE A 28 7.36 -6.65 -40.41
C PHE A 28 7.53 -6.87 -38.89
N VAL A 29 8.49 -6.21 -38.29
CA VAL A 29 8.79 -6.28 -36.85
C VAL A 29 8.52 -4.96 -36.20
N ALA A 30 8.08 -4.99 -34.92
CA ALA A 30 7.87 -3.79 -34.12
C ALA A 30 9.20 -3.03 -33.93
N ASP A 31 9.15 -1.69 -33.87
CA ASP A 31 10.33 -0.83 -33.77
C ASP A 31 10.71 -0.60 -32.30
N VAL A 32 11.65 -1.38 -31.78
CA VAL A 32 12.17 -1.27 -30.41
C VAL A 32 12.78 0.10 -30.08
N ARG A 33 13.22 0.87 -31.09
CA ARG A 33 13.81 2.20 -30.88
C ARG A 33 12.80 3.23 -30.45
N THR A 34 11.52 3.02 -30.76
CA THR A 34 10.41 3.89 -30.39
C THR A 34 9.61 3.34 -29.20
N ALA A 35 10.17 2.39 -28.44
CA ALA A 35 9.52 1.80 -27.28
C ALA A 35 9.06 2.84 -26.28
N LYS A 36 7.83 2.72 -25.83
CA LYS A 36 7.17 3.60 -24.85
C LYS A 36 6.30 2.81 -23.89
N ILE A 37 6.06 3.39 -22.71
CA ILE A 37 5.02 2.89 -21.81
C ILE A 37 3.67 3.28 -22.41
N ALA A 38 2.92 2.31 -22.91
CA ALA A 38 1.58 2.53 -23.47
C ALA A 38 0.53 2.64 -22.39
N SER A 39 0.64 1.82 -21.33
CA SER A 39 -0.23 1.90 -20.15
C SER A 39 0.48 1.39 -18.90
N LEU A 40 0.05 1.90 -17.76
CA LEU A 40 0.37 1.39 -16.42
C LEU A 40 -0.91 1.36 -15.62
N GLU A 41 -1.38 0.18 -15.25
CA GLU A 41 -2.67 -0.04 -14.61
C GLU A 41 -2.49 -0.77 -13.27
N VAL A 42 -3.22 -0.33 -12.25
CA VAL A 42 -3.28 -1.02 -10.97
C VAL A 42 -4.26 -2.19 -11.10
N THR A 43 -3.77 -3.41 -10.86
CA THR A 43 -4.56 -4.65 -10.93
C THR A 43 -4.98 -5.15 -9.56
N ARG A 44 -4.22 -4.81 -8.51
CA ARG A 44 -4.55 -5.07 -7.11
C ARG A 44 -4.08 -3.91 -6.24
N ASP A 45 -4.96 -3.46 -5.34
CA ASP A 45 -4.71 -2.34 -4.43
C ASP A 45 -5.16 -2.68 -3.01
N ASN A 46 -4.82 -1.81 -2.05
CA ASN A 46 -5.19 -1.93 -0.64
C ASN A 46 -4.67 -3.19 0.06
N SER A 47 -3.50 -3.68 -0.33
CA SER A 47 -2.82 -4.76 0.37
C SER A 47 -2.34 -4.30 1.74
N VAL A 48 -2.26 -5.23 2.69
CA VAL A 48 -1.78 -4.95 4.04
C VAL A 48 -0.28 -4.61 4.01
N ALA A 49 0.12 -3.62 4.80
CA ALA A 49 1.51 -3.18 4.96
C ALA A 49 2.29 -4.12 5.89
N ASP A 50 2.42 -5.39 5.51
CA ASP A 50 3.11 -6.45 6.27
C ASP A 50 4.47 -6.84 5.65
N GLY A 51 4.84 -6.20 4.53
CA GLY A 51 6.05 -6.51 3.77
C GLY A 51 5.96 -7.76 2.90
N ALA A 52 4.84 -8.47 2.91
CA ALA A 52 4.62 -9.72 2.17
C ALA A 52 3.47 -9.64 1.16
N MET A 53 2.35 -9.04 1.57
CA MET A 53 1.19 -8.84 0.71
C MET A 53 1.49 -7.78 -0.35
N ALA A 54 1.38 -8.14 -1.62
CA ALA A 54 1.71 -7.24 -2.73
C ALA A 54 0.47 -6.53 -3.29
N ASN A 55 0.61 -5.24 -3.59
CA ASN A 55 -0.16 -4.59 -4.63
C ASN A 55 0.46 -4.91 -5.99
N THR A 56 -0.33 -4.98 -7.03
CA THR A 56 0.14 -5.34 -8.37
C THR A 56 -0.29 -4.31 -9.41
N LEU A 57 0.60 -4.07 -10.36
CA LEU A 57 0.36 -3.23 -11.51
C LEU A 57 0.72 -4.02 -12.78
N ARG A 58 0.09 -3.66 -13.90
CA ARG A 58 0.44 -4.17 -15.23
C ARG A 58 0.93 -3.03 -16.09
N VAL A 59 2.13 -3.17 -16.61
CA VAL A 59 2.68 -2.25 -17.61
C VAL A 59 2.56 -2.86 -18.99
N LYS A 60 2.27 -2.03 -20.00
CA LYS A 60 2.29 -2.41 -21.41
C LYS A 60 3.28 -1.51 -22.16
N VAL A 61 4.14 -2.15 -22.95
CA VAL A 61 5.14 -1.48 -23.78
C VAL A 61 4.81 -1.72 -25.25
N THR A 62 4.77 -0.65 -26.01
CA THR A 62 4.55 -0.68 -27.46
C THR A 62 5.58 0.19 -28.17
N ASP A 63 5.69 0.04 -29.50
CA ASP A 63 6.34 1.04 -30.34
C ASP A 63 5.45 2.28 -30.57
N ALA A 64 5.91 3.22 -31.37
CA ALA A 64 5.18 4.44 -31.70
C ALA A 64 3.82 4.19 -32.37
N PHE A 65 3.66 3.05 -33.03
CA PHE A 65 2.45 2.67 -33.79
C PHE A 65 1.52 1.74 -32.99
N GLY A 66 1.87 1.39 -31.76
CA GLY A 66 1.07 0.55 -30.91
C GLY A 66 1.35 -0.95 -31.02
N ASN A 67 2.40 -1.37 -31.74
CA ASN A 67 2.81 -2.77 -31.80
C ASN A 67 3.45 -3.18 -30.48
N ALA A 68 3.02 -4.32 -29.93
CA ALA A 68 3.52 -4.85 -28.66
C ALA A 68 5.01 -5.21 -28.75
N LEU A 69 5.78 -4.88 -27.73
CA LEU A 69 7.21 -5.13 -27.69
C LEU A 69 7.56 -6.16 -26.62
N ASN A 70 7.99 -7.36 -27.10
CA ASN A 70 8.50 -8.43 -26.26
C ASN A 70 9.95 -8.17 -25.82
N GLY A 71 10.32 -8.68 -24.64
CA GLY A 71 11.72 -8.71 -24.17
C GLY A 71 12.30 -7.33 -23.83
N GLN A 72 11.46 -6.32 -23.62
CA GLN A 72 11.92 -4.98 -23.27
C GLN A 72 12.11 -4.85 -21.76
N THR A 73 13.24 -4.26 -21.37
CA THR A 73 13.53 -3.97 -19.97
C THR A 73 12.90 -2.65 -19.57
N VAL A 74 11.99 -2.70 -18.59
CA VAL A 74 11.33 -1.54 -17.98
C VAL A 74 11.95 -1.29 -16.62
N SER A 75 12.38 -0.05 -16.37
CA SER A 75 12.84 0.38 -15.04
C SER A 75 11.64 0.72 -14.18
N VAL A 76 11.65 0.27 -12.92
CA VAL A 76 10.55 0.50 -11.97
C VAL A 76 11.09 1.11 -10.69
N MET A 77 10.39 2.11 -10.18
CA MET A 77 10.67 2.75 -8.90
C MET A 77 9.38 2.87 -8.09
N ALA A 78 9.50 2.80 -6.77
CA ALA A 78 8.41 3.07 -5.84
C ALA A 78 8.92 3.99 -4.72
N ASP A 79 8.03 4.83 -4.19
CA ASP A 79 8.34 5.71 -3.05
C ASP A 79 7.70 5.21 -1.74
N ASN A 80 7.71 6.06 -0.71
CA ASN A 80 7.15 5.80 0.63
C ASN A 80 7.65 4.48 1.26
N GLY A 81 8.92 4.11 1.00
CA GLY A 81 9.52 2.90 1.55
C GLY A 81 8.98 1.58 0.97
N ALA A 82 8.20 1.64 -0.10
CA ALA A 82 7.75 0.44 -0.79
C ALA A 82 8.88 -0.24 -1.56
N THR A 83 8.82 -1.56 -1.62
CA THR A 83 9.81 -2.41 -2.29
C THR A 83 9.25 -2.92 -3.60
N VAL A 84 10.04 -2.80 -4.66
CA VAL A 84 9.72 -3.25 -6.01
C VAL A 84 11.00 -3.78 -6.68
N ALA A 85 10.86 -4.73 -7.62
CA ALA A 85 11.98 -5.12 -8.48
C ALA A 85 12.40 -3.91 -9.33
N PRO A 86 13.69 -3.55 -9.38
CA PRO A 86 14.16 -2.35 -10.08
C PRO A 86 13.97 -2.41 -11.60
N THR A 87 13.87 -3.62 -12.17
CA THR A 87 13.59 -3.85 -13.57
C THR A 87 12.67 -5.05 -13.76
N VAL A 88 11.83 -4.97 -14.80
CA VAL A 88 11.00 -6.07 -15.27
C VAL A 88 11.12 -6.20 -16.80
N ILE A 89 10.86 -7.38 -17.36
CA ILE A 89 11.01 -7.65 -18.78
C ILE A 89 9.65 -8.02 -19.37
N THR A 90 9.27 -7.37 -20.48
CA THR A 90 7.97 -7.59 -21.12
C THR A 90 7.87 -8.97 -21.76
N GLU A 91 6.68 -9.55 -21.66
CA GLU A 91 6.27 -10.79 -22.29
C GLU A 91 5.91 -10.58 -23.79
N PRO A 92 5.63 -11.66 -24.56
CA PRO A 92 5.33 -11.55 -26.00
C PRO A 92 4.17 -10.62 -26.37
N ASP A 93 3.20 -10.42 -25.46
CA ASP A 93 2.08 -9.48 -25.64
C ASP A 93 2.45 -8.02 -25.28
N GLY A 94 3.70 -7.75 -24.93
CA GLY A 94 4.20 -6.44 -24.53
C GLY A 94 3.87 -6.06 -23.09
N THR A 95 3.24 -6.95 -22.31
CA THR A 95 2.88 -6.69 -20.91
C THR A 95 3.85 -7.33 -19.93
N VAL A 96 3.89 -6.81 -18.71
CA VAL A 96 4.52 -7.46 -17.56
C VAL A 96 3.87 -6.98 -16.28
N GLU A 97 3.78 -7.86 -15.28
CA GLU A 97 3.27 -7.52 -13.96
C GLU A 97 4.40 -6.99 -13.06
N ILE A 98 4.06 -5.97 -12.26
CA ILE A 98 4.90 -5.38 -11.23
C ILE A 98 4.26 -5.68 -9.88
N SER A 99 5.01 -6.32 -8.97
CA SER A 99 4.60 -6.57 -7.60
C SER A 99 5.29 -5.58 -6.67
N VAL A 100 4.51 -4.93 -5.80
CA VAL A 100 4.98 -3.93 -4.85
C VAL A 100 4.56 -4.34 -3.44
N THR A 101 5.48 -4.35 -2.49
CA THR A 101 5.22 -4.62 -1.08
C THR A 101 5.67 -3.46 -0.21
N SER A 102 5.09 -3.31 0.98
CA SER A 102 5.51 -2.28 1.93
C SER A 102 5.24 -2.71 3.38
N GLN A 103 6.03 -2.23 4.31
CA GLN A 103 5.76 -2.26 5.76
C GLN A 103 5.20 -0.92 6.26
N THR A 104 5.13 0.08 5.37
CA THR A 104 4.60 1.41 5.67
C THR A 104 3.23 1.58 5.05
N ALA A 105 2.22 1.83 5.85
CA ALA A 105 0.88 2.14 5.39
C ALA A 105 0.85 3.54 4.73
N GLY A 106 -0.02 3.69 3.76
CA GLY A 106 -0.17 4.93 3.00
C GLY A 106 -0.06 4.72 1.50
N VAL A 107 0.01 5.81 0.78
CA VAL A 107 0.10 5.81 -0.68
C VAL A 107 1.55 5.74 -1.13
N SER A 108 1.85 4.85 -2.08
CA SER A 108 3.13 4.75 -2.76
C SER A 108 2.93 5.01 -4.25
N ALA A 109 3.70 5.93 -4.82
CA ALA A 109 3.74 6.15 -6.26
C ALA A 109 4.70 5.15 -6.91
N VAL A 110 4.21 4.38 -7.88
CA VAL A 110 4.99 3.43 -8.66
C VAL A 110 5.18 4.00 -10.05
N THR A 111 6.43 4.12 -10.48
CA THR A 111 6.81 4.70 -11.76
C THR A 111 7.50 3.66 -12.63
N ALA A 112 6.99 3.46 -13.84
CA ALA A 112 7.59 2.62 -14.87
C ALA A 112 8.19 3.50 -15.98
N THR A 113 9.41 3.19 -16.42
CA THR A 113 10.15 3.99 -17.40
C THR A 113 10.83 3.08 -18.41
N ILE A 114 10.71 3.44 -19.69
CA ILE A 114 11.51 2.91 -20.78
C ILE A 114 11.91 4.05 -21.72
N ASN A 115 13.17 4.12 -22.12
CA ASN A 115 13.70 5.25 -22.90
C ASN A 115 13.35 6.58 -22.22
N SER A 116 12.70 7.50 -22.94
CA SER A 116 12.21 8.77 -22.42
C SER A 116 10.74 8.73 -22.00
N SER A 117 10.09 7.55 -22.04
CA SER A 117 8.69 7.38 -21.69
C SER A 117 8.55 6.92 -20.24
N SER A 118 7.67 7.56 -19.49
CA SER A 118 7.43 7.27 -18.09
C SER A 118 5.96 7.42 -17.75
N GLN A 119 5.42 6.51 -16.93
CA GLN A 119 4.10 6.63 -16.33
C GLN A 119 4.16 6.26 -14.86
N SER A 120 3.32 6.90 -14.04
CA SER A 120 3.18 6.65 -12.61
C SER A 120 1.75 6.33 -12.24
N GLN A 121 1.58 5.42 -11.28
CA GLN A 121 0.31 5.11 -10.63
C GLN A 121 0.51 4.99 -9.12
N ASN A 122 -0.52 5.38 -8.37
CA ASN A 122 -0.54 5.25 -6.93
C ASN A 122 -1.14 3.90 -6.53
N VAL A 123 -0.52 3.25 -5.55
CA VAL A 123 -1.06 2.10 -4.82
C VAL A 123 -1.13 2.44 -3.35
N THR A 124 -2.10 1.88 -2.64
CA THR A 124 -2.33 2.13 -1.22
C THR A 124 -2.02 0.88 -0.41
N PHE A 125 -1.27 1.04 0.68
CA PHE A 125 -1.07 0.00 1.68
C PHE A 125 -1.83 0.37 2.95
N ILE A 126 -2.53 -0.60 3.55
CA ILE A 126 -3.31 -0.41 4.77
C ILE A 126 -2.58 -1.02 5.97
N ALA A 127 -2.72 -0.39 7.15
CA ALA A 127 -2.16 -0.93 8.38
C ALA A 127 -2.82 -2.27 8.74
N ASP A 128 -2.05 -3.18 9.36
CA ASP A 128 -2.49 -4.53 9.72
C ASP A 128 -3.23 -4.56 11.04
N VAL A 129 -4.55 -4.52 11.01
CA VAL A 129 -5.39 -4.59 12.22
C VAL A 129 -5.24 -5.90 12.99
N SER A 130 -4.80 -6.99 12.33
CA SER A 130 -4.61 -8.29 12.99
C SER A 130 -3.44 -8.31 13.97
N THR A 131 -2.47 -7.40 13.80
CA THR A 131 -1.31 -7.24 14.65
C THR A 131 -1.40 -6.02 15.59
N ALA A 132 -2.60 -5.45 15.75
CA ALA A 132 -2.83 -4.29 16.60
C ALA A 132 -2.30 -4.51 18.02
N LYS A 133 -1.54 -3.53 18.52
CA LYS A 133 -0.95 -3.51 19.85
C LYS A 133 -1.03 -2.13 20.48
N ILE A 134 -1.00 -2.09 21.81
CA ILE A 134 -0.78 -0.84 22.54
C ILE A 134 0.70 -0.48 22.40
N ALA A 135 1.02 0.52 21.59
CA ALA A 135 2.38 0.95 21.35
C ALA A 135 2.89 1.88 22.47
N ASP A 136 1.98 2.65 23.07
CA ASP A 136 2.30 3.60 24.14
C ASP A 136 1.08 3.81 25.05
N LEU A 137 1.33 4.09 26.33
CA LEU A 137 0.33 4.47 27.32
C LEU A 137 0.95 5.50 28.27
N VAL A 138 0.40 6.69 28.32
CA VAL A 138 0.92 7.79 29.13
C VAL A 138 -0.18 8.43 29.99
N VAL A 139 0.22 8.91 31.16
CA VAL A 139 -0.65 9.76 32.01
C VAL A 139 -0.54 11.20 31.51
N ILE A 140 -1.67 11.76 31.06
CA ILE A 140 -1.73 13.16 30.61
C ILE A 140 -2.06 14.10 31.76
N LYS A 141 -2.94 13.66 32.65
CA LYS A 141 -3.34 14.38 33.86
C LYS A 141 -3.33 13.42 35.04
N ASP A 142 -2.64 13.80 36.09
CA ASP A 142 -2.47 13.06 37.33
C ASP A 142 -2.77 13.96 38.55
N GLY A 143 -2.88 13.38 39.74
CA GLY A 143 -3.08 14.10 41.01
C GLY A 143 -4.46 14.78 41.15
N SER A 144 -5.48 14.20 40.53
CA SER A 144 -6.85 14.70 40.70
C SER A 144 -7.40 14.36 42.09
N GLU A 145 -8.26 15.19 42.61
CA GLU A 145 -8.94 14.95 43.90
C GLU A 145 -9.82 13.70 43.85
N ALA A 146 -9.79 12.91 44.91
CA ALA A 146 -10.61 11.71 45.05
C ALA A 146 -12.04 12.08 45.49
N ASP A 147 -12.74 12.91 44.69
CA ASP A 147 -14.07 13.46 44.93
C ASP A 147 -15.18 12.79 44.08
N GLY A 148 -14.81 11.73 43.29
CA GLY A 148 -15.71 11.02 42.39
C GLY A 148 -16.04 11.80 41.11
N SER A 149 -15.57 13.04 40.95
CA SER A 149 -15.88 13.89 39.79
C SER A 149 -14.66 14.42 39.04
N THR A 150 -13.60 14.74 39.77
CA THR A 150 -12.35 15.22 39.15
C THR A 150 -11.55 14.07 38.56
N ALA A 151 -11.27 14.13 37.24
CA ALA A 151 -10.70 13.00 36.50
C ALA A 151 -9.21 13.13 36.23
N ASN A 152 -8.47 12.02 36.41
CA ASN A 152 -7.22 11.77 35.78
C ASN A 152 -7.43 11.34 34.32
N THR A 153 -6.42 11.48 33.46
CA THR A 153 -6.51 11.17 32.03
C THR A 153 -5.31 10.36 31.55
N LEU A 154 -5.61 9.20 30.98
CA LEU A 154 -4.64 8.37 30.24
C LEU A 154 -4.81 8.56 28.73
N ARG A 155 -3.70 8.51 27.99
CA ARG A 155 -3.70 8.44 26.54
C ARG A 155 -2.94 7.21 26.08
N GLY A 156 -3.60 6.36 25.32
CA GLY A 156 -3.00 5.23 24.64
C GLY A 156 -2.74 5.52 23.18
N LYS A 157 -1.79 4.82 22.57
CA LYS A 157 -1.53 4.78 21.13
C LYS A 157 -1.55 3.34 20.65
N VAL A 158 -2.29 3.09 19.57
CA VAL A 158 -2.40 1.77 18.94
C VAL A 158 -1.73 1.79 17.58
N THR A 159 -0.87 0.83 17.34
CA THR A 159 -0.21 0.59 16.06
C THR A 159 -0.29 -0.88 15.68
N ASP A 160 0.03 -1.19 14.42
CA ASP A 160 0.34 -2.55 14.01
C ASP A 160 1.76 -2.96 14.43
N ALA A 161 2.18 -4.16 14.04
CA ALA A 161 3.51 -4.70 14.35
C ALA A 161 4.65 -3.85 13.77
N PHE A 162 4.41 -3.10 12.69
CA PHE A 162 5.40 -2.27 12.00
C PHE A 162 5.35 -0.80 12.40
N GLY A 163 4.47 -0.43 13.34
CA GLY A 163 4.36 0.94 13.85
C GLY A 163 3.39 1.82 13.07
N ASN A 164 2.63 1.28 12.12
CA ASN A 164 1.57 2.02 11.44
C ASN A 164 0.41 2.27 12.38
N THR A 165 -0.06 3.50 12.46
CA THR A 165 -1.17 3.89 13.34
C THR A 165 -2.49 3.25 12.92
N LEU A 166 -3.28 2.82 13.90
CA LEU A 166 -4.56 2.15 13.68
C LEU A 166 -5.71 2.98 14.25
N ALA A 167 -6.53 3.52 13.34
CA ALA A 167 -7.77 4.21 13.66
C ALA A 167 -8.92 3.23 13.90
N GLY A 168 -9.95 3.67 14.65
CA GLY A 168 -11.20 2.92 14.83
C GLY A 168 -11.06 1.64 15.64
N GLN A 169 -9.95 1.44 16.36
CA GLN A 169 -9.72 0.25 17.17
C GLN A 169 -10.34 0.44 18.56
N THR A 170 -11.00 -0.60 19.03
CA THR A 170 -11.56 -0.62 20.40
C THR A 170 -10.50 -1.09 21.39
N VAL A 171 -10.14 -0.23 22.33
CA VAL A 171 -9.22 -0.52 23.44
C VAL A 171 -10.03 -0.72 24.71
N SER A 172 -9.84 -1.85 25.37
CA SER A 172 -10.41 -2.13 26.70
C SER A 172 -9.58 -1.45 27.78
N LEU A 173 -10.24 -0.86 28.75
CA LEU A 173 -9.62 -0.14 29.86
C LEU A 173 -10.11 -0.65 31.19
N LEU A 174 -9.17 -0.91 32.10
CA LEU A 174 -9.44 -1.22 33.50
C LEU A 174 -8.67 -0.24 34.39
N ARG A 175 -9.22 0.09 35.54
CA ARG A 175 -8.54 0.87 36.57
C ARG A 175 -8.68 0.18 37.91
N GLY A 176 -7.63 0.27 38.71
CA GLY A 176 -7.63 -0.23 40.11
C GLY A 176 -8.14 0.78 41.09
N ASN A 177 -8.07 0.44 42.38
CA ASN A 177 -8.36 1.31 43.54
C ASN A 177 -9.71 2.02 43.45
N GLY A 178 -10.76 1.31 42.95
CA GLY A 178 -12.12 1.87 42.87
C GLY A 178 -12.32 2.99 41.83
N ALA A 179 -11.29 3.26 41.00
CA ALA A 179 -11.43 4.25 39.94
C ALA A 179 -12.30 3.73 38.80
N THR A 180 -13.14 4.60 38.26
CA THR A 180 -14.13 4.26 37.21
C THR A 180 -13.74 4.87 35.87
N PRO A 181 -13.24 4.07 34.91
CA PRO A 181 -13.06 4.52 33.53
C PRO A 181 -14.32 4.26 32.69
N ALA A 182 -14.39 4.87 31.52
CA ALA A 182 -15.13 4.25 30.41
C ALA A 182 -14.50 2.87 30.11
N PRO A 183 -15.30 1.79 30.00
CA PRO A 183 -14.75 0.43 29.86
C PRO A 183 -14.03 0.21 28.52
N THR A 184 -14.33 1.02 27.53
CA THR A 184 -13.69 0.99 26.20
C THR A 184 -13.56 2.39 25.63
N VAL A 185 -12.52 2.60 24.82
CA VAL A 185 -12.33 3.78 23.98
C VAL A 185 -11.99 3.36 22.56
N ILE A 186 -12.27 4.24 21.60
CA ILE A 186 -11.99 4.00 20.19
C ILE A 186 -10.87 4.93 19.75
N THR A 187 -9.90 4.40 19.00
CA THR A 187 -8.77 5.19 18.51
C THR A 187 -9.18 6.16 17.41
N TRP A 188 -8.63 7.36 17.46
CA TRP A 188 -8.75 8.40 16.44
C TRP A 188 -7.87 8.10 15.21
N PRO A 189 -7.96 8.89 14.12
CA PRO A 189 -7.16 8.67 12.91
C PRO A 189 -5.65 8.62 13.12
N ASP A 190 -5.12 9.27 14.16
CA ASP A 190 -3.71 9.24 14.54
C ASP A 190 -3.31 8.02 15.40
N GLY A 191 -4.24 7.08 15.60
CA GLY A 191 -4.07 5.87 16.41
C GLY A 191 -4.13 6.13 17.92
N THR A 192 -4.40 7.35 18.37
CA THR A 192 -4.50 7.66 19.81
C THR A 192 -5.93 7.53 20.33
N ALA A 193 -6.07 7.27 21.63
CA ALA A 193 -7.33 7.31 22.35
C ALA A 193 -7.10 7.82 23.77
N GLN A 194 -8.06 8.51 24.32
CA GLN A 194 -8.00 9.02 25.69
C GLN A 194 -9.07 8.39 26.57
N SER A 195 -8.70 8.11 27.81
CA SER A 195 -9.62 7.66 28.86
C SER A 195 -9.53 8.58 30.06
N ARG A 196 -10.68 9.02 30.53
CA ARG A 196 -10.83 9.75 31.78
C ARG A 196 -11.36 8.81 32.85
N GLY A 197 -10.85 8.92 34.06
CA GLY A 197 -11.32 8.15 35.21
C GLY A 197 -11.35 8.99 36.47
N THR A 198 -12.35 8.75 37.31
CA THR A 198 -12.55 9.40 38.61
C THR A 198 -12.45 8.36 39.72
N SER A 199 -12.13 8.78 40.92
CA SER A 199 -12.11 7.93 42.09
C SER A 199 -12.69 8.65 43.33
N GLU A 200 -13.33 7.92 44.22
CA GLU A 200 -13.66 8.37 45.56
C GLU A 200 -12.64 7.90 46.61
N THR A 201 -11.68 7.06 46.14
CA THR A 201 -10.65 6.49 47.01
C THR A 201 -9.30 7.12 46.68
N ARG A 202 -8.68 7.73 47.71
CA ARG A 202 -7.34 8.28 47.59
C ARG A 202 -6.31 7.18 47.47
N GLY A 203 -5.31 7.39 46.64
CA GLY A 203 -4.16 6.47 46.47
C GLY A 203 -3.79 6.22 45.00
N ILE A 204 -2.94 5.24 44.82
CA ILE A 204 -2.48 4.85 43.47
C ILE A 204 -3.53 3.96 42.81
N SER A 205 -3.91 4.32 41.59
CA SER A 205 -4.73 3.51 40.71
C SER A 205 -3.86 3.07 39.50
N THR A 206 -3.90 1.77 39.19
CA THR A 206 -3.24 1.25 37.98
C THR A 206 -4.22 1.22 36.84
N GLY A 207 -3.98 2.06 35.83
CA GLY A 207 -4.72 2.04 34.56
C GLY A 207 -4.11 0.99 33.61
N THR A 208 -4.94 0.09 33.11
CA THR A 208 -4.55 -0.99 32.20
C THR A 208 -5.27 -0.85 30.87
N ALA A 209 -4.55 -0.73 29.78
CA ALA A 209 -5.08 -0.70 28.43
C ALA A 209 -4.76 -2.02 27.71
N THR A 210 -5.76 -2.60 27.05
CA THR A 210 -5.63 -3.89 26.37
C THR A 210 -6.28 -3.87 24.98
N ILE A 211 -5.58 -4.38 24.01
CA ILE A 211 -6.11 -4.72 22.67
C ILE A 211 -5.48 -6.03 22.21
N ASN A 212 -6.28 -6.96 21.71
CA ASN A 212 -5.84 -8.31 21.36
C ASN A 212 -5.08 -8.94 22.56
N ASN A 213 -3.82 -9.36 22.34
CA ASN A 213 -2.94 -9.91 23.36
C ASN A 213 -1.93 -8.88 23.91
N SER A 214 -2.09 -7.59 23.55
CA SER A 214 -1.21 -6.51 23.99
C SER A 214 -1.81 -5.76 25.17
N THR A 215 -1.04 -5.60 26.21
CA THR A 215 -1.45 -4.90 27.46
C THR A 215 -0.33 -3.99 27.93
N LEU A 216 -0.66 -2.75 28.25
CA LEU A 216 0.21 -1.82 28.97
C LEU A 216 -0.49 -1.27 30.22
N CYS A 217 0.29 -1.00 31.26
CA CYS A 217 -0.19 -0.45 32.52
C CYS A 217 0.56 0.83 32.87
N MET A 218 -0.16 1.79 33.45
CA MET A 218 0.40 3.02 34.03
C MET A 218 -0.27 3.32 35.38
N ASN A 219 0.51 3.84 36.30
CA ASN A 219 0.00 4.30 37.59
C ASN A 219 -0.37 5.78 37.52
N GLU A 220 -1.48 6.11 38.14
CA GLU A 220 -1.98 7.46 38.38
C GLU A 220 -2.38 7.59 39.86
N THR A 221 -2.44 8.82 40.38
CA THR A 221 -2.71 9.09 41.79
C THR A 221 -3.95 9.94 41.92
N PHE A 222 -4.85 9.58 42.87
CA PHE A 222 -5.98 10.37 43.32
C PHE A 222 -5.81 10.81 44.75
#